data_7f729570a91ac02160fe8afabf0ad07f
#
_entry.id   7f729570a91ac02160fe8afabf0ad07f
#
_cell.length_a   1.000
_cell.length_b   1.000
_cell.length_c   1.000
_cell.angle_alpha   90.00
_cell.angle_beta   90.00
_cell.angle_gamma   90.00
#
_symmetry.space_group_name_H-M   'P 1'
#
loop_
_entity.id
_entity.type
_entity.pdbx_description
1 polymer ?
#
loop_
_entity_poly.entity_id
_entity_poly.type
_entity_poly.pdbx_seq_one_letter_code
_entity_poly.pdbx_strand_id
1 'polypeptide(L)'
;MANLTVQAFGKAFTNPVIPAAGPNVGSGRLVALSAEGGAGGLLTKTISRIAAPVPHPNMARFGKDNLLNTELWSELPPEAWFEHEYGLSLDAARQHGLPIIASAGYTRDDLAELGPRLQAIGMDMIEFSFHYLDPQQLVDTAAALREAVSIPIIAKLSLHSGDLGEVAALLEPYVDGFTCINSLGPGLIIDPESVTSPMGSKYGYGWMSGPAIKPLALRSVFEVARATDKPVIGVGGVTTGEDVIEFMMAGASLVGVCTAAILKGPQVYGKLAAEAGQWLDAHGYSSIDEVRGLYLEKYRGGQRVVTGLESVARVDPDRCKKCGQCERVCLYEAMHAPAKQT
;
A
#
# COMPACT_ATOMS: atom_id res chain seq x y z
N MET A 1 -11.22 -4.33 23.96
CA MET A 1 -10.43 -4.29 22.70
C MET A 1 -11.33 -3.75 21.62
N ALA A 2 -10.87 -2.77 20.86
CA ALA A 2 -11.61 -2.17 19.75
C ALA A 2 -11.93 -3.19 18.65
N ASN A 3 -13.05 -3.01 17.97
CA ASN A 3 -13.43 -3.83 16.83
C ASN A 3 -12.61 -3.43 15.60
N LEU A 4 -11.88 -4.38 15.01
CA LEU A 4 -11.05 -4.17 13.82
C LEU A 4 -11.72 -4.63 12.52
N THR A 5 -12.91 -5.22 12.59
CA THR A 5 -13.63 -5.70 11.40
C THR A 5 -13.98 -4.53 10.48
N VAL A 6 -13.71 -4.71 9.18
CA VAL A 6 -14.01 -3.72 8.13
C VAL A 6 -14.96 -4.31 7.10
N GLN A 7 -15.96 -3.54 6.71
CA GLN A 7 -16.82 -3.87 5.57
C GLN A 7 -16.32 -3.11 4.33
N ALA A 8 -15.89 -3.85 3.31
CA ALA A 8 -15.45 -3.28 2.03
C ALA A 8 -15.77 -4.23 0.88
N PHE A 9 -16.10 -3.70 -0.30
CA PHE A 9 -16.40 -4.47 -1.51
C PHE A 9 -17.50 -5.54 -1.32
N GLY A 10 -18.45 -5.32 -0.39
CA GLY A 10 -19.50 -6.28 -0.05
C GLY A 10 -19.03 -7.49 0.78
N LYS A 11 -17.83 -7.45 1.34
CA LYS A 11 -17.23 -8.51 2.15
C LYS A 11 -16.80 -7.98 3.52
N ALA A 12 -16.77 -8.87 4.51
CA ALA A 12 -16.25 -8.60 5.84
C ALA A 12 -14.78 -9.04 5.94
N PHE A 13 -13.89 -8.11 6.24
CA PHE A 13 -12.48 -8.35 6.56
C PHE A 13 -12.31 -8.38 8.06
N THR A 14 -11.62 -9.37 8.61
CA THR A 14 -11.48 -9.55 10.08
C THR A 14 -10.69 -8.42 10.74
N ASN A 15 -9.82 -7.77 9.99
CA ASN A 15 -9.11 -6.55 10.36
C ASN A 15 -8.66 -5.81 9.08
N PRO A 16 -8.25 -4.52 9.12
CA PRO A 16 -7.92 -3.76 7.92
C PRO A 16 -6.61 -4.16 7.24
N VAL A 17 -5.75 -4.97 7.88
CA VAL A 17 -4.40 -5.27 7.37
C VAL A 17 -4.43 -6.49 6.46
N ILE A 18 -4.06 -6.29 5.18
CA ILE A 18 -4.02 -7.34 4.17
C ILE A 18 -2.65 -7.39 3.48
N PRO A 19 -2.26 -8.49 2.81
CA PRO A 19 -1.11 -8.46 1.93
C PRO A 19 -1.37 -7.54 0.72
N ALA A 20 -0.30 -6.91 0.19
CA ALA A 20 -0.32 -6.27 -1.11
C ALA A 20 0.34 -7.17 -2.16
N ALA A 21 -0.07 -7.06 -3.44
CA ALA A 21 0.52 -7.84 -4.53
C ALA A 21 2.02 -7.57 -4.66
N GLY A 22 2.80 -8.61 -4.44
CA GLY A 22 4.25 -8.56 -4.45
C GLY A 22 4.88 -9.93 -4.17
N PRO A 23 6.20 -10.00 -3.97
CA PRO A 23 6.90 -11.26 -3.69
C PRO A 23 6.41 -12.00 -2.43
N ASN A 24 5.89 -11.27 -1.45
CA ASN A 24 5.30 -11.81 -0.22
C ASN A 24 4.09 -12.73 -0.45
N VAL A 25 3.50 -12.71 -1.63
CA VAL A 25 2.36 -13.55 -2.07
C VAL A 25 2.63 -14.21 -3.42
N GLY A 26 3.90 -14.49 -3.71
CA GLY A 26 4.37 -15.04 -4.99
C GLY A 26 3.97 -16.50 -5.27
N SER A 27 3.28 -17.16 -4.34
CA SER A 27 2.73 -18.51 -4.50
C SER A 27 1.53 -18.72 -3.58
N GLY A 28 0.72 -19.72 -3.83
CA GLY A 28 -0.42 -20.09 -2.99
C GLY A 28 -0.02 -20.41 -1.55
N ARG A 29 1.15 -21.02 -1.36
CA ARG A 29 1.72 -21.24 -0.03
C ARG A 29 2.00 -19.92 0.72
N LEU A 30 2.56 -18.92 0.04
CA LEU A 30 2.83 -17.61 0.67
C LEU A 30 1.53 -16.86 0.99
N VAL A 31 0.49 -17.03 0.15
CA VAL A 31 -0.86 -16.53 0.45
C VAL A 31 -1.42 -17.21 1.70
N ALA A 32 -1.30 -18.53 1.82
CA ALA A 32 -1.74 -19.27 3.01
C ALA A 32 -0.99 -18.83 4.27
N LEU A 33 0.32 -18.63 4.20
CA LEU A 33 1.11 -18.09 5.31
C LEU A 33 0.68 -16.68 5.73
N SER A 34 0.14 -15.87 4.81
CA SER A 34 -0.42 -14.56 5.16
C SER A 34 -1.68 -14.69 6.00
N ALA A 35 -2.55 -15.68 5.71
CA ALA A 35 -3.71 -16.00 6.54
C ALA A 35 -3.30 -16.46 7.95
N GLU A 36 -2.37 -17.40 8.03
CA GLU A 36 -1.79 -17.87 9.31
C GLU A 36 -1.11 -16.76 10.09
N GLY A 37 -0.56 -15.76 9.39
CA GLY A 37 0.08 -14.58 9.96
C GLY A 37 -0.88 -13.51 10.47
N GLY A 38 -2.20 -13.72 10.36
CA GLY A 38 -3.22 -12.85 10.91
C GLY A 38 -3.67 -11.72 9.97
N ALA A 39 -3.49 -11.88 8.65
CA ALA A 39 -4.08 -10.96 7.67
C ALA A 39 -5.61 -10.96 7.75
N GLY A 40 -6.23 -9.81 7.59
CA GLY A 40 -7.69 -9.65 7.63
C GLY A 40 -8.43 -10.04 6.36
N GLY A 41 -7.69 -10.26 5.28
CA GLY A 41 -8.12 -10.76 3.98
C GLY A 41 -6.89 -11.17 3.18
N LEU A 42 -7.06 -11.79 2.03
CA LEU A 42 -5.97 -12.31 1.21
C LEU A 42 -5.87 -11.58 -0.13
N LEU A 43 -4.67 -11.55 -0.69
CA LEU A 43 -4.41 -11.02 -2.02
C LEU A 43 -3.29 -11.83 -2.67
N THR A 44 -3.39 -12.13 -3.97
CA THR A 44 -2.42 -12.96 -4.69
C THR A 44 -1.40 -12.13 -5.46
N LYS A 45 -0.32 -12.74 -5.92
CA LYS A 45 0.62 -12.11 -6.87
C LYS A 45 -0.10 -11.75 -8.15
N THR A 46 0.24 -10.61 -8.73
CA THR A 46 -0.26 -10.23 -10.06
C THR A 46 0.18 -11.26 -11.10
N ILE A 47 -0.74 -11.78 -11.90
CA ILE A 47 -0.47 -12.63 -13.05
C ILE A 47 -0.75 -11.90 -14.37
N SER A 48 -0.14 -12.36 -15.45
CA SER A 48 -0.43 -11.97 -16.82
C SER A 48 -0.54 -13.23 -17.67
N ARG A 49 -0.91 -13.11 -18.95
CA ARG A 49 -1.01 -14.25 -19.88
C ARG A 49 0.31 -15.01 -20.10
N ILE A 50 1.42 -14.39 -19.76
CA ILE A 50 2.76 -14.99 -19.84
C ILE A 50 3.50 -14.82 -18.51
N ALA A 51 4.43 -15.73 -18.24
CA ALA A 51 5.36 -15.59 -17.11
C ALA A 51 6.25 -14.36 -17.24
N ALA A 52 6.53 -13.69 -16.13
CA ALA A 52 7.38 -12.49 -16.14
C ALA A 52 8.86 -12.81 -16.34
N PRO A 53 9.56 -12.10 -17.22
CA PRO A 53 11.00 -12.19 -17.35
C PRO A 53 11.70 -11.27 -16.32
N VAL A 54 11.57 -11.60 -15.03
CA VAL A 54 12.14 -10.77 -13.96
C VAL A 54 13.67 -10.76 -14.01
N PRO A 55 14.32 -9.59 -14.09
CA PRO A 55 15.78 -9.51 -14.04
C PRO A 55 16.31 -9.83 -12.63
N HIS A 56 17.27 -10.74 -12.54
CA HIS A 56 17.94 -11.11 -11.27
C HIS A 56 19.37 -10.55 -11.20
N PRO A 57 19.84 -10.12 -10.01
CA PRO A 57 19.12 -9.99 -8.72
C PRO A 57 17.97 -9.01 -8.81
N ASN A 58 16.83 -9.38 -8.23
CA ASN A 58 15.57 -8.63 -8.36
C ASN A 58 15.22 -7.74 -7.16
N MET A 59 15.94 -7.87 -6.04
CA MET A 59 15.73 -7.06 -4.85
C MET A 59 17.03 -6.68 -4.16
N ALA A 60 17.11 -5.43 -3.70
CA ALA A 60 18.20 -4.94 -2.86
C ALA A 60 17.65 -4.06 -1.73
N ARG A 61 18.22 -4.18 -0.55
CA ARG A 61 17.88 -3.33 0.60
C ARG A 61 18.62 -2.00 0.53
N PHE A 62 17.95 -0.91 0.86
CA PHE A 62 18.61 0.39 1.10
C PHE A 62 18.02 1.07 2.34
N GLY A 63 18.86 1.83 3.03
CA GLY A 63 18.48 2.38 4.34
C GLY A 63 18.06 1.27 5.32
N LYS A 64 17.16 1.58 6.25
CA LYS A 64 16.82 0.66 7.31
C LYS A 64 15.85 -0.43 6.87
N ASP A 65 14.70 -0.07 6.30
CA ASP A 65 13.59 -0.98 6.00
C ASP A 65 12.99 -0.74 4.61
N ASN A 66 13.80 -0.30 3.65
CA ASN A 66 13.38 -0.06 2.28
C ASN A 66 13.96 -1.10 1.32
N LEU A 67 13.24 -1.37 0.24
CA LEU A 67 13.67 -2.22 -0.85
C LEU A 67 13.64 -1.47 -2.18
N LEU A 68 14.68 -1.68 -2.97
CA LEU A 68 14.69 -1.45 -4.40
C LEU A 68 14.43 -2.80 -5.07
N ASN A 69 13.53 -2.86 -6.05
CA ASN A 69 13.16 -4.11 -6.71
C ASN A 69 12.98 -3.93 -8.21
N THR A 70 13.19 -4.99 -8.97
CA THR A 70 12.90 -5.11 -10.40
C THR A 70 11.75 -6.09 -10.65
N GLU A 71 10.90 -6.26 -9.63
CA GLU A 71 9.73 -7.14 -9.70
C GLU A 71 8.75 -6.69 -10.77
N LEU A 72 8.25 -7.69 -11.48
CA LEU A 72 7.18 -7.58 -12.45
C LEU A 72 5.97 -8.36 -11.91
N TRP A 73 5.16 -8.91 -12.80
CA TRP A 73 4.13 -9.87 -12.44
C TRP A 73 4.75 -11.24 -12.07
N SER A 74 3.96 -12.29 -11.98
CA SER A 74 4.43 -13.62 -11.58
C SER A 74 5.42 -14.23 -12.59
N GLU A 75 6.51 -14.79 -12.08
CA GLU A 75 7.44 -15.63 -12.85
C GLU A 75 6.86 -17.02 -13.14
N LEU A 76 5.79 -17.41 -12.42
CA LEU A 76 5.03 -18.60 -12.76
C LEU A 76 4.06 -18.28 -13.89
N PRO A 77 3.90 -19.17 -14.89
CA PRO A 77 2.92 -19.00 -15.94
C PRO A 77 1.50 -19.05 -15.36
N PRO A 78 0.50 -18.44 -16.02
CA PRO A 78 -0.86 -18.39 -15.49
C PRO A 78 -1.46 -19.81 -15.28
N GLU A 79 -1.11 -20.79 -16.09
CA GLU A 79 -1.55 -22.16 -15.94
C GLU A 79 -1.15 -22.74 -14.58
N ALA A 80 0.09 -22.53 -14.13
CA ALA A 80 0.53 -22.98 -12.81
C ALA A 80 -0.31 -22.36 -11.68
N TRP A 81 -0.72 -21.09 -11.84
CA TRP A 81 -1.64 -20.45 -10.90
C TRP A 81 -3.01 -21.09 -10.90
N PHE A 82 -3.60 -21.33 -12.06
CA PHE A 82 -4.94 -21.93 -12.19
C PHE A 82 -4.98 -23.39 -11.78
N GLU A 83 -3.93 -24.16 -12.08
CA GLU A 83 -3.85 -25.59 -11.78
C GLU A 83 -3.48 -25.89 -10.34
N HIS A 84 -2.72 -24.99 -9.66
CA HIS A 84 -2.18 -25.29 -8.35
C HIS A 84 -2.27 -24.12 -7.35
N GLU A 85 -1.70 -22.95 -7.63
CA GLU A 85 -1.48 -21.89 -6.65
C GLU A 85 -2.79 -21.28 -6.14
N TYR A 86 -3.77 -21.09 -7.01
CA TYR A 86 -5.10 -20.62 -6.61
C TYR A 86 -5.87 -21.63 -5.77
N GLY A 87 -5.70 -22.92 -6.01
CA GLY A 87 -6.27 -23.97 -5.16
C GLY A 87 -5.84 -23.79 -3.71
N LEU A 88 -4.53 -23.70 -3.46
CA LEU A 88 -3.97 -23.46 -2.13
C LEU A 88 -4.44 -22.14 -1.51
N SER A 89 -4.52 -21.08 -2.33
CA SER A 89 -4.95 -19.75 -1.87
C SER A 89 -6.43 -19.75 -1.43
N LEU A 90 -7.30 -20.38 -2.23
CA LEU A 90 -8.73 -20.50 -1.93
C LEU A 90 -9.00 -21.43 -0.74
N ASP A 91 -8.22 -22.49 -0.58
CA ASP A 91 -8.30 -23.36 0.61
C ASP A 91 -7.96 -22.59 1.87
N ALA A 92 -6.89 -21.78 1.85
CA ALA A 92 -6.54 -20.91 2.97
C ALA A 92 -7.64 -19.87 3.25
N ALA A 93 -8.21 -19.23 2.22
CA ALA A 93 -9.32 -18.29 2.37
C ALA A 93 -10.52 -18.94 3.04
N ARG A 94 -10.93 -20.13 2.60
CA ARG A 94 -12.03 -20.90 3.20
C ARG A 94 -11.74 -21.32 4.63
N GLN A 95 -10.54 -21.85 4.89
CA GLN A 95 -10.13 -22.33 6.22
C GLN A 95 -10.15 -21.21 7.27
N HIS A 96 -9.77 -20.00 6.90
CA HIS A 96 -9.70 -18.86 7.80
C HIS A 96 -10.92 -17.93 7.71
N GLY A 97 -11.88 -18.20 6.81
CA GLY A 97 -13.06 -17.35 6.60
C GLY A 97 -12.72 -15.96 6.09
N LEU A 98 -11.71 -15.83 5.23
CA LEU A 98 -11.19 -14.55 4.74
C LEU A 98 -11.60 -14.29 3.31
N PRO A 99 -11.92 -13.03 2.94
CA PRO A 99 -12.06 -12.63 1.54
C PRO A 99 -10.72 -12.75 0.81
N ILE A 100 -10.78 -13.07 -0.49
CA ILE A 100 -9.60 -13.19 -1.34
C ILE A 100 -9.70 -12.33 -2.60
N ILE A 101 -8.64 -11.57 -2.88
CA ILE A 101 -8.47 -10.70 -4.03
C ILE A 101 -7.45 -11.34 -4.97
N ALA A 102 -7.82 -11.62 -6.21
CA ALA A 102 -6.86 -11.99 -7.23
C ALA A 102 -6.24 -10.73 -7.86
N SER A 103 -4.92 -10.69 -8.01
CA SER A 103 -4.27 -9.61 -8.75
C SER A 103 -3.92 -10.06 -10.17
N ALA A 104 -4.30 -9.25 -11.17
CA ALA A 104 -4.04 -9.47 -12.58
C ALA A 104 -3.60 -8.16 -13.27
N GLY A 105 -2.98 -8.24 -14.39
CA GLY A 105 -2.56 -7.08 -15.18
C GLY A 105 -2.03 -7.58 -16.51
N TYR A 106 -1.60 -6.74 -17.42
CA TYR A 106 -1.52 -5.26 -17.36
C TYR A 106 -2.30 -4.64 -18.51
N THR A 107 -2.64 -5.46 -19.49
CA THR A 107 -3.27 -5.02 -20.73
C THR A 107 -4.76 -5.36 -20.74
N ARG A 108 -5.49 -4.71 -21.62
CA ARG A 108 -6.88 -5.03 -21.90
C ARG A 108 -7.07 -6.53 -22.22
N ASP A 109 -6.17 -7.10 -23.03
CA ASP A 109 -6.23 -8.49 -23.44
C ASP A 109 -5.95 -9.46 -22.28
N ASP A 110 -5.00 -9.12 -21.38
CA ASP A 110 -4.77 -9.90 -20.17
C ASP A 110 -6.03 -9.99 -19.34
N LEU A 111 -6.68 -8.86 -19.09
CA LEU A 111 -7.85 -8.80 -18.23
C LEU A 111 -9.10 -9.42 -18.84
N ALA A 112 -9.28 -9.27 -20.16
CA ALA A 112 -10.39 -9.91 -20.89
C ALA A 112 -10.31 -11.45 -20.86
N GLU A 113 -9.08 -12.00 -20.86
CA GLU A 113 -8.87 -13.45 -20.78
C GLU A 113 -8.86 -13.95 -19.33
N LEU A 114 -8.11 -13.31 -18.45
CA LEU A 114 -7.90 -13.80 -17.09
C LEU A 114 -9.08 -13.50 -16.17
N GLY A 115 -9.77 -12.38 -16.35
CA GLY A 115 -10.88 -11.95 -15.50
C GLY A 115 -11.99 -13.01 -15.36
N PRO A 116 -12.58 -13.50 -16.46
CA PRO A 116 -13.59 -14.57 -16.39
C PRO A 116 -13.09 -15.85 -15.73
N ARG A 117 -11.83 -16.23 -15.98
CA ARG A 117 -11.22 -17.42 -15.36
C ARG A 117 -11.08 -17.24 -13.85
N LEU A 118 -10.64 -16.06 -13.38
CA LEU A 118 -10.53 -15.74 -11.96
C LEU A 118 -11.88 -15.74 -11.25
N GLN A 119 -12.91 -15.18 -11.88
CA GLN A 119 -14.27 -15.25 -11.36
C GLN A 119 -14.77 -16.69 -11.30
N ALA A 120 -14.54 -17.48 -12.35
CA ALA A 120 -15.03 -18.86 -12.45
C ALA A 120 -14.44 -19.80 -11.39
N ILE A 121 -13.18 -19.60 -10.96
CA ILE A 121 -12.57 -20.40 -9.89
C ILE A 121 -12.98 -19.95 -8.49
N GLY A 122 -13.75 -18.87 -8.36
CA GLY A 122 -14.31 -18.41 -7.08
C GLY A 122 -13.49 -17.35 -6.34
N MET A 123 -12.71 -16.54 -7.05
CA MET A 123 -12.13 -15.32 -6.46
C MET A 123 -13.23 -14.33 -6.09
N ASP A 124 -13.12 -13.70 -4.94
CA ASP A 124 -14.12 -12.72 -4.46
C ASP A 124 -14.04 -11.39 -5.18
N MET A 125 -12.84 -10.96 -5.57
CA MET A 125 -12.55 -9.67 -6.20
C MET A 125 -11.34 -9.79 -7.13
N ILE A 126 -11.20 -8.83 -8.05
CA ILE A 126 -10.02 -8.70 -8.92
C ILE A 126 -9.39 -7.32 -8.71
N GLU A 127 -8.12 -7.28 -8.27
CA GLU A 127 -7.27 -6.11 -8.37
C GLU A 127 -6.55 -6.15 -9.71
N PHE A 128 -6.65 -5.09 -10.52
CA PHE A 128 -5.81 -4.97 -11.70
C PHE A 128 -4.80 -3.84 -11.55
N SER A 129 -3.61 -4.08 -12.09
CA SER A 129 -2.50 -3.15 -12.04
C SER A 129 -2.15 -2.72 -13.46
N PHE A 130 -1.68 -1.49 -13.59
CA PHE A 130 -1.16 -0.96 -14.84
C PHE A 130 0.06 -0.09 -14.58
N HIS A 131 0.96 -0.07 -15.56
CA HIS A 131 2.12 0.79 -15.57
C HIS A 131 2.14 1.58 -16.87
N TYR A 132 2.33 2.90 -16.79
CA TYR A 132 2.57 3.76 -17.96
C TYR A 132 1.46 3.78 -19.03
N LEU A 133 0.21 3.50 -18.68
CA LEU A 133 -0.92 3.73 -19.58
C LEU A 133 -1.36 5.19 -19.51
N ASP A 134 -1.74 5.75 -20.63
CA ASP A 134 -2.46 7.03 -20.62
C ASP A 134 -3.88 6.87 -20.05
N PRO A 135 -4.54 7.96 -19.63
CA PRO A 135 -5.85 7.88 -19.01
C PRO A 135 -6.91 7.17 -19.85
N GLN A 136 -6.87 7.30 -21.18
CA GLN A 136 -7.82 6.61 -22.04
C GLN A 136 -7.60 5.10 -22.07
N GLN A 137 -6.36 4.66 -22.15
CA GLN A 137 -6.02 3.24 -22.08
C GLN A 137 -6.43 2.62 -20.73
N LEU A 138 -6.36 3.39 -19.65
CA LEU A 138 -6.85 2.97 -18.33
C LEU A 138 -8.35 2.72 -18.34
N VAL A 139 -9.11 3.65 -18.88
CA VAL A 139 -10.57 3.56 -19.01
C VAL A 139 -10.94 2.35 -19.89
N ASP A 140 -10.32 2.21 -21.05
CA ASP A 140 -10.61 1.12 -21.99
C ASP A 140 -10.30 -0.25 -21.35
N THR A 141 -9.24 -0.32 -20.55
CA THR A 141 -8.85 -1.55 -19.83
C THR A 141 -9.84 -1.88 -18.71
N ALA A 142 -10.23 -0.89 -17.90
CA ALA A 142 -11.20 -1.06 -16.83
C ALA A 142 -12.60 -1.42 -17.37
N ALA A 143 -13.04 -0.77 -18.45
CA ALA A 143 -14.30 -1.04 -19.12
C ALA A 143 -14.36 -2.48 -19.64
N ALA A 144 -13.30 -2.94 -20.31
CA ALA A 144 -13.24 -4.31 -20.83
C ALA A 144 -13.30 -5.36 -19.71
N LEU A 145 -12.62 -5.12 -18.59
CA LEU A 145 -12.73 -6.02 -17.44
C LEU A 145 -14.15 -5.99 -16.85
N ARG A 146 -14.76 -4.80 -16.74
CA ARG A 146 -16.14 -4.66 -16.22
C ARG A 146 -17.16 -5.39 -17.08
N GLU A 147 -17.00 -5.37 -18.38
CA GLU A 147 -17.85 -6.14 -19.30
C GLU A 147 -17.69 -7.66 -19.14
N ALA A 148 -16.48 -8.10 -18.77
CA ALA A 148 -16.14 -9.51 -18.69
C ALA A 148 -16.51 -10.19 -17.36
N VAL A 149 -16.66 -9.42 -16.25
CA VAL A 149 -16.87 -9.98 -14.90
C VAL A 149 -17.95 -9.23 -14.12
N SER A 150 -18.57 -9.92 -13.14
CA SER A 150 -19.57 -9.34 -12.24
C SER A 150 -19.07 -9.14 -10.81
N ILE A 151 -17.95 -9.74 -10.44
CA ILE A 151 -17.33 -9.55 -9.11
C ILE A 151 -16.67 -8.16 -9.01
N PRO A 152 -16.45 -7.66 -7.80
CA PRO A 152 -15.81 -6.34 -7.59
C PRO A 152 -14.43 -6.23 -8.25
N ILE A 153 -14.18 -5.06 -8.85
CA ILE A 153 -12.95 -4.70 -9.56
C ILE A 153 -12.27 -3.56 -8.81
N ILE A 154 -10.97 -3.70 -8.56
CA ILE A 154 -10.14 -2.74 -7.84
C ILE A 154 -9.02 -2.26 -8.77
N ALA A 155 -8.93 -0.95 -9.02
CA ALA A 155 -7.85 -0.38 -9.83
C ALA A 155 -6.67 0.01 -8.94
N LYS A 156 -5.50 -0.59 -9.17
CA LYS A 156 -4.27 -0.23 -8.46
C LYS A 156 -3.54 0.88 -9.19
N LEU A 157 -3.51 2.05 -8.55
CA LEU A 157 -2.95 3.28 -9.11
C LEU A 157 -1.44 3.39 -8.88
N SER A 158 -0.79 4.13 -9.76
CA SER A 158 0.62 4.52 -9.67
C SER A 158 0.74 6.03 -9.71
N LEU A 159 1.73 6.61 -9.02
CA LEU A 159 2.04 8.04 -9.12
C LEU A 159 2.46 8.48 -10.54
N HIS A 160 2.74 7.54 -11.43
CA HIS A 160 3.01 7.82 -12.85
C HIS A 160 1.74 8.03 -13.69
N SER A 161 0.56 7.77 -13.12
CA SER A 161 -0.72 7.92 -13.83
C SER A 161 -1.23 9.38 -13.89
N GLY A 162 -0.49 10.33 -13.33
CA GLY A 162 -0.88 11.75 -13.27
C GLY A 162 -1.58 12.13 -11.97
N ASP A 163 -2.57 13.03 -12.04
CA ASP A 163 -3.40 13.38 -10.88
C ASP A 163 -4.31 12.21 -10.51
N LEU A 164 -4.09 11.64 -9.33
CA LEU A 164 -4.78 10.42 -8.90
C LEU A 164 -6.26 10.65 -8.60
N GLY A 165 -6.65 11.86 -8.21
CA GLY A 165 -8.05 12.21 -8.02
C GLY A 165 -8.80 12.25 -9.35
N GLU A 166 -8.21 12.85 -10.39
CA GLU A 166 -8.76 12.87 -11.75
C GLU A 166 -8.84 11.46 -12.34
N VAL A 167 -7.78 10.66 -12.19
CA VAL A 167 -7.76 9.26 -12.65
C VAL A 167 -8.82 8.43 -11.94
N ALA A 168 -9.00 8.60 -10.64
CA ALA A 168 -10.04 7.90 -9.88
C ALA A 168 -11.45 8.28 -10.39
N ALA A 169 -11.71 9.56 -10.64
CA ALA A 169 -12.98 10.01 -11.18
C ALA A 169 -13.26 9.44 -12.58
N LEU A 170 -12.24 9.32 -13.44
CA LEU A 170 -12.37 8.71 -14.77
C LEU A 170 -12.68 7.21 -14.70
N LEU A 171 -12.10 6.49 -13.75
CA LEU A 171 -12.27 5.05 -13.58
C LEU A 171 -13.53 4.67 -12.78
N GLU A 172 -14.10 5.62 -12.04
CA GLU A 172 -15.23 5.36 -11.14
C GLU A 172 -16.40 4.57 -11.76
N PRO A 173 -16.83 4.80 -13.01
CA PRO A 173 -17.92 4.03 -13.60
C PRO A 173 -17.62 2.54 -13.81
N TYR A 174 -16.35 2.15 -13.81
CA TYR A 174 -15.91 0.81 -14.23
C TYR A 174 -15.35 -0.04 -13.09
N VAL A 175 -15.00 0.57 -11.95
CA VAL A 175 -14.37 -0.13 -10.83
C VAL A 175 -15.19 0.02 -9.55
N ASP A 176 -14.97 -0.86 -8.58
CA ASP A 176 -15.64 -0.85 -7.29
C ASP A 176 -14.75 -0.26 -6.18
N GLY A 177 -13.50 0.06 -6.49
CA GLY A 177 -12.58 0.74 -5.60
C GLY A 177 -11.17 0.84 -6.14
N PHE A 178 -10.25 1.29 -5.29
CA PHE A 178 -8.90 1.66 -5.68
C PHE A 178 -7.85 1.10 -4.70
N THR A 179 -6.65 0.82 -5.22
CA THR A 179 -5.45 0.58 -4.42
C THR A 179 -4.43 1.69 -4.68
N CYS A 180 -3.98 2.37 -3.64
CA CYS A 180 -3.00 3.45 -3.68
C CYS A 180 -1.84 3.15 -2.70
N ILE A 181 -0.61 2.89 -3.19
CA ILE A 181 -0.06 3.01 -4.54
C ILE A 181 0.80 1.79 -4.90
N ASN A 182 1.20 1.72 -6.16
CA ASN A 182 2.28 0.81 -6.57
C ASN A 182 3.65 1.36 -6.10
N SER A 183 4.70 0.54 -6.18
CA SER A 183 6.08 0.96 -5.89
C SER A 183 6.49 2.17 -6.75
N LEU A 184 7.42 2.98 -6.24
CA LEU A 184 7.81 4.27 -6.83
C LEU A 184 9.19 4.18 -7.45
N GLY A 185 9.35 4.66 -8.65
CA GLY A 185 10.64 4.66 -9.34
C GLY A 185 10.55 5.10 -10.81
N PRO A 186 11.58 4.80 -11.60
CA PRO A 186 12.77 4.01 -11.22
C PRO A 186 13.76 4.78 -10.36
N GLY A 187 14.42 4.07 -9.45
CA GLY A 187 15.53 4.56 -8.64
C GLY A 187 16.83 3.80 -8.95
N LEU A 188 17.96 4.28 -8.45
CA LEU A 188 19.27 3.66 -8.64
C LEU A 188 20.02 3.61 -7.29
N ILE A 189 20.70 2.50 -7.03
CA ILE A 189 21.68 2.34 -5.97
C ILE A 189 23.02 2.01 -6.61
N ILE A 190 24.07 2.70 -6.18
CA ILE A 190 25.44 2.44 -6.63
C ILE A 190 26.27 2.05 -5.40
N ASP A 191 26.97 0.94 -5.48
CA ASP A 191 28.04 0.61 -4.56
C ASP A 191 29.33 1.30 -5.04
N PRO A 192 29.86 2.28 -4.26
CA PRO A 192 31.03 3.05 -4.69
C PRO A 192 32.31 2.24 -4.72
N GLU A 193 32.40 1.13 -3.99
CA GLU A 193 33.59 0.29 -3.97
C GLU A 193 33.71 -0.57 -5.25
N SER A 194 32.61 -1.16 -5.68
CA SER A 194 32.58 -2.00 -6.90
C SER A 194 32.19 -1.23 -8.14
N VAL A 195 31.70 0.00 -8.02
CA VAL A 195 31.13 0.83 -9.08
C VAL A 195 30.02 0.10 -9.85
N THR A 196 29.20 -0.67 -9.11
CA THR A 196 28.07 -1.47 -9.66
C THR A 196 26.75 -1.18 -8.95
N SER A 197 25.65 -1.60 -9.57
CA SER A 197 24.35 -1.66 -8.91
C SER A 197 24.08 -3.09 -8.42
N PRO A 198 23.40 -3.27 -7.26
CA PRO A 198 22.99 -4.59 -6.79
C PRO A 198 21.82 -5.17 -7.60
N MET A 199 21.28 -4.46 -8.59
CA MET A 199 20.10 -4.85 -9.35
C MET A 199 20.44 -5.45 -10.70
N GLY A 200 19.74 -6.52 -11.11
CA GLY A 200 19.96 -7.23 -12.38
C GLY A 200 19.34 -6.59 -13.61
N SER A 201 18.65 -5.46 -13.51
CA SER A 201 18.14 -4.74 -14.67
C SER A 201 19.25 -4.11 -15.51
N LYS A 202 18.94 -3.80 -16.78
CA LYS A 202 19.91 -3.33 -17.78
C LYS A 202 20.84 -2.18 -17.30
N TYR A 203 20.30 -1.27 -16.47
CA TYR A 203 21.05 -0.11 -15.96
C TYR A 203 21.10 -0.10 -14.42
N GLY A 204 20.75 -1.21 -13.76
CA GLY A 204 20.68 -1.27 -12.32
C GLY A 204 19.49 -0.51 -11.71
N TYR A 205 18.49 -0.11 -12.50
CA TYR A 205 17.31 0.59 -12.02
C TYR A 205 16.35 -0.37 -11.33
N GLY A 206 15.61 0.15 -10.35
CA GLY A 206 14.55 -0.57 -9.68
C GLY A 206 13.50 0.36 -9.09
N TRP A 207 12.46 -0.23 -8.52
CA TRP A 207 11.33 0.47 -7.92
C TRP A 207 11.43 0.44 -6.41
N MET A 208 11.24 1.59 -5.78
CA MET A 208 11.37 1.75 -4.33
C MET A 208 10.08 1.35 -3.62
N SER A 209 10.23 0.69 -2.49
CA SER A 209 9.16 0.38 -1.55
C SER A 209 9.67 0.44 -0.10
N GLY A 210 8.75 0.41 0.87
CA GLY A 210 9.09 0.55 2.28
C GLY A 210 8.84 1.97 2.82
N PRO A 211 9.28 2.29 4.05
CA PRO A 211 8.97 3.54 4.75
C PRO A 211 9.26 4.82 3.98
N ALA A 212 10.24 4.80 3.08
CA ALA A 212 10.61 5.97 2.28
C ALA A 212 9.47 6.51 1.39
N ILE A 213 8.52 5.66 0.99
CA ILE A 213 7.40 6.08 0.14
C ILE A 213 6.11 6.37 0.92
N LYS A 214 6.05 6.12 2.24
CA LYS A 214 4.83 6.29 3.04
C LYS A 214 4.17 7.68 2.90
N PRO A 215 4.87 8.81 2.98
CA PRO A 215 4.24 10.12 2.86
C PRO A 215 3.54 10.33 1.51
N LEU A 216 4.11 9.79 0.42
CA LEU A 216 3.51 9.84 -0.91
C LEU A 216 2.30 8.92 -1.03
N ALA A 217 2.36 7.73 -0.43
CA ALA A 217 1.24 6.80 -0.39
C ALA A 217 0.06 7.35 0.42
N LEU A 218 0.30 7.95 1.58
CA LEU A 218 -0.73 8.62 2.39
C LEU A 218 -1.41 9.76 1.62
N ARG A 219 -0.61 10.63 0.98
CA ARG A 219 -1.14 11.69 0.12
C ARG A 219 -2.03 11.12 -0.98
N SER A 220 -1.60 10.06 -1.64
CA SER A 220 -2.34 9.42 -2.72
C SER A 220 -3.68 8.84 -2.26
N VAL A 221 -3.70 8.17 -1.11
CA VAL A 221 -4.94 7.68 -0.49
C VAL A 221 -5.89 8.85 -0.20
N PHE A 222 -5.37 9.91 0.39
CA PHE A 222 -6.17 11.09 0.69
C PHE A 222 -6.76 11.76 -0.57
N GLU A 223 -5.99 11.90 -1.64
CA GLU A 223 -6.46 12.50 -2.90
C GLU A 223 -7.54 11.64 -3.57
N VAL A 224 -7.35 10.32 -3.62
CA VAL A 224 -8.33 9.40 -4.18
C VAL A 224 -9.59 9.34 -3.31
N ALA A 225 -9.46 9.24 -1.98
CA ALA A 225 -10.61 9.23 -1.07
C ALA A 225 -11.41 10.55 -1.05
N ARG A 226 -10.83 11.65 -1.52
CA ARG A 226 -11.55 12.91 -1.75
C ARG A 226 -12.36 12.92 -3.05
N ALA A 227 -11.92 12.16 -4.03
CA ALA A 227 -12.50 12.13 -5.37
C ALA A 227 -13.61 11.09 -5.54
N THR A 228 -13.72 10.11 -4.63
CA THR A 228 -14.72 9.04 -4.70
C THR A 228 -15.16 8.59 -3.32
N ASP A 229 -16.38 8.07 -3.22
CA ASP A 229 -16.89 7.38 -2.02
C ASP A 229 -16.60 5.87 -2.03
N LYS A 230 -15.92 5.35 -3.06
CA LYS A 230 -15.56 3.93 -3.16
C LYS A 230 -14.43 3.56 -2.21
N PRO A 231 -14.38 2.30 -1.74
CA PRO A 231 -13.31 1.84 -0.86
C PRO A 231 -11.92 2.02 -1.47
N VAL A 232 -10.96 2.45 -0.63
CA VAL A 232 -9.55 2.61 -1.00
C VAL A 232 -8.68 1.67 -0.16
N ILE A 233 -7.82 0.90 -0.80
CA ILE A 233 -6.77 0.12 -0.15
C ILE A 233 -5.49 0.97 -0.14
N GLY A 234 -5.03 1.38 1.03
CA GLY A 234 -3.79 2.14 1.18
C GLY A 234 -2.57 1.23 1.20
N VAL A 235 -1.60 1.46 0.33
CA VAL A 235 -0.38 0.64 0.22
C VAL A 235 0.85 1.54 0.10
N GLY A 236 1.85 1.29 0.94
CA GLY A 236 3.16 1.92 0.84
C GLY A 236 3.77 2.32 2.18
N GLY A 237 4.79 1.59 2.59
CA GLY A 237 5.64 1.95 3.73
C GLY A 237 5.09 1.67 5.12
N VAL A 238 4.04 0.88 5.25
CA VAL A 238 3.44 0.48 6.52
C VAL A 238 4.38 -0.44 7.30
N THR A 239 4.71 -0.09 8.54
CA THR A 239 5.67 -0.82 9.40
C THR A 239 5.22 -0.93 10.85
N THR A 240 4.24 -0.14 11.28
CA THR A 240 3.67 -0.07 12.65
C THR A 240 2.15 -0.01 12.59
N GLY A 241 1.48 -0.32 13.72
CA GLY A 241 0.03 -0.15 13.85
C GLY A 241 -0.41 1.32 13.73
N GLU A 242 0.45 2.26 14.12
CA GLU A 242 0.19 3.69 13.96
C GLU A 242 0.15 4.09 12.48
N ASP A 243 1.03 3.49 11.63
CA ASP A 243 0.92 3.67 10.17
C ASP A 243 -0.44 3.20 9.64
N VAL A 244 -0.98 2.08 10.16
CA VAL A 244 -2.32 1.60 9.80
C VAL A 244 -3.38 2.66 10.13
N ILE A 245 -3.33 3.24 11.33
CA ILE A 245 -4.25 4.30 11.75
C ILE A 245 -4.13 5.54 10.85
N GLU A 246 -2.91 5.97 10.49
CA GLU A 246 -2.70 7.10 9.58
C GLU A 246 -3.38 6.87 8.21
N PHE A 247 -3.25 5.66 7.64
CA PHE A 247 -3.91 5.31 6.39
C PHE A 247 -5.44 5.31 6.52
N MET A 248 -5.96 4.75 7.61
CA MET A 248 -7.41 4.80 7.89
C MET A 248 -7.92 6.24 8.04
N MET A 249 -7.21 7.08 8.78
CA MET A 249 -7.54 8.51 8.92
C MET A 249 -7.51 9.25 7.59
N ALA A 250 -6.61 8.90 6.67
CA ALA A 250 -6.53 9.47 5.33
C ALA A 250 -7.68 9.04 4.41
N GLY A 251 -8.49 8.06 4.81
CA GLY A 251 -9.66 7.58 4.07
C GLY A 251 -9.54 6.15 3.52
N ALA A 252 -8.45 5.42 3.83
CA ALA A 252 -8.36 4.02 3.45
C ALA A 252 -9.43 3.18 4.16
N SER A 253 -9.96 2.17 3.47
CA SER A 253 -10.81 1.13 4.06
C SER A 253 -9.99 -0.09 4.48
N LEU A 254 -8.91 -0.38 3.74
CA LEU A 254 -7.97 -1.47 4.01
C LEU A 254 -6.54 -0.96 3.84
N VAL A 255 -5.57 -1.68 4.43
CA VAL A 255 -4.16 -1.31 4.42
C VAL A 255 -3.31 -2.49 3.96
N GLY A 256 -2.72 -2.36 2.77
CA GLY A 256 -1.91 -3.40 2.16
C GLY A 256 -0.44 -3.33 2.56
N VAL A 257 0.15 -4.46 2.91
CA VAL A 257 1.52 -4.59 3.40
C VAL A 257 2.32 -5.53 2.50
N CYS A 258 3.46 -5.06 1.99
CA CYS A 258 4.38 -5.84 1.17
C CYS A 258 5.78 -5.89 1.79
N THR A 259 6.54 -4.79 1.74
CA THR A 259 7.95 -4.73 2.17
C THR A 259 8.17 -5.22 3.61
N ALA A 260 7.30 -4.84 4.54
CA ALA A 260 7.41 -5.30 5.92
C ALA A 260 7.22 -6.83 6.04
N ALA A 261 6.33 -7.42 5.23
CA ALA A 261 6.13 -8.87 5.20
C ALA A 261 7.32 -9.60 4.57
N ILE A 262 7.96 -9.04 3.53
CA ILE A 262 9.20 -9.58 2.95
C ILE A 262 10.33 -9.58 3.99
N LEU A 263 10.49 -8.49 4.73
CA LEU A 263 11.61 -8.29 5.66
C LEU A 263 11.42 -8.98 7.01
N LYS A 264 10.18 -9.11 7.50
CA LYS A 264 9.86 -9.55 8.87
C LYS A 264 9.04 -10.86 8.92
N GLY A 265 8.59 -11.34 7.77
CA GLY A 265 7.74 -12.54 7.69
C GLY A 265 6.25 -12.25 7.84
N PRO A 266 5.39 -13.26 7.59
CA PRO A 266 3.94 -13.11 7.51
C PRO A 266 3.28 -12.70 8.84
N GLN A 267 3.88 -13.01 9.99
CA GLN A 267 3.35 -12.60 11.31
C GLN A 267 3.23 -11.08 11.47
N VAL A 268 3.81 -10.31 10.59
CA VAL A 268 3.69 -8.85 10.59
C VAL A 268 2.24 -8.38 10.42
N TYR A 269 1.39 -9.09 9.70
CA TYR A 269 -0.01 -8.70 9.50
C TYR A 269 -0.77 -8.66 10.82
N GLY A 270 -0.77 -9.76 11.57
CA GLY A 270 -1.42 -9.83 12.89
C GLY A 270 -0.80 -8.87 13.90
N LYS A 271 0.53 -8.68 13.85
CA LYS A 271 1.21 -7.72 14.71
C LYS A 271 0.72 -6.29 14.46
N LEU A 272 0.66 -5.86 13.20
CA LEU A 272 0.18 -4.51 12.83
C LEU A 272 -1.29 -4.30 13.21
N ALA A 273 -2.13 -5.31 13.00
CA ALA A 273 -3.53 -5.27 13.43
C ALA A 273 -3.65 -5.13 14.96
N ALA A 274 -2.89 -5.92 15.72
CA ALA A 274 -2.88 -5.84 17.18
C ALA A 274 -2.39 -4.47 17.69
N GLU A 275 -1.32 -3.93 17.11
CA GLU A 275 -0.80 -2.59 17.44
C GLU A 275 -1.83 -1.49 17.14
N ALA A 276 -2.53 -1.58 15.99
CA ALA A 276 -3.62 -0.65 15.65
C ALA A 276 -4.77 -0.74 16.67
N GLY A 277 -5.16 -1.95 17.08
CA GLY A 277 -6.16 -2.16 18.13
C GLY A 277 -5.75 -1.56 19.47
N GLN A 278 -4.49 -1.73 19.87
CA GLN A 278 -3.95 -1.11 21.09
C GLN A 278 -3.97 0.42 21.01
N TRP A 279 -3.66 0.99 19.84
CA TRP A 279 -3.74 2.43 19.63
C TRP A 279 -5.18 2.94 19.80
N LEU A 280 -6.16 2.26 19.21
CA LEU A 280 -7.58 2.60 19.33
C LEU A 280 -8.04 2.54 20.80
N ASP A 281 -7.74 1.46 21.52
CA ASP A 281 -8.09 1.30 22.94
C ASP A 281 -7.46 2.44 23.78
N ALA A 282 -6.20 2.80 23.53
CA ALA A 282 -5.51 3.87 24.25
C ALA A 282 -6.08 5.27 23.98
N HIS A 283 -6.75 5.47 22.84
CA HIS A 283 -7.37 6.74 22.46
C HIS A 283 -8.90 6.75 22.62
N GLY A 284 -9.50 5.70 23.21
CA GLY A 284 -10.91 5.62 23.54
C GLY A 284 -11.85 5.34 22.36
N TYR A 285 -11.32 4.84 21.25
CA TYR A 285 -12.13 4.39 20.10
C TYR A 285 -12.58 2.95 20.28
N SER A 286 -13.83 2.67 19.93
CA SER A 286 -14.43 1.33 20.05
C SER A 286 -14.28 0.50 18.77
N SER A 287 -14.00 1.14 17.62
CA SER A 287 -13.80 0.48 16.33
C SER A 287 -12.85 1.24 15.42
N ILE A 288 -12.29 0.50 14.46
CA ILE A 288 -11.43 1.07 13.40
C ILE A 288 -12.21 2.01 12.47
N ASP A 289 -13.52 1.81 12.32
CA ASP A 289 -14.37 2.66 11.49
C ASP A 289 -14.51 4.08 12.06
N GLU A 290 -14.39 4.26 13.39
CA GLU A 290 -14.46 5.59 14.01
C GLU A 290 -13.27 6.49 13.64
N VAL A 291 -12.14 5.92 13.27
CA VAL A 291 -10.97 6.71 12.83
C VAL A 291 -10.87 6.85 11.32
N ARG A 292 -11.67 6.06 10.56
CA ARG A 292 -11.64 6.12 9.10
C ARG A 292 -12.14 7.48 8.60
N GLY A 293 -11.29 8.15 7.83
CA GLY A 293 -11.62 9.43 7.21
C GLY A 293 -11.57 10.64 8.15
N LEU A 294 -11.15 10.52 9.41
CA LEU A 294 -11.07 11.66 10.33
C LEU A 294 -10.22 12.81 9.79
N TYR A 295 -9.10 12.49 9.14
CA TYR A 295 -8.26 13.49 8.50
C TYR A 295 -8.93 14.04 7.25
N LEU A 296 -9.58 13.19 6.45
CA LEU A 296 -10.31 13.58 5.25
C LEU A 296 -11.43 14.58 5.57
N GLU A 297 -12.21 14.33 6.61
CA GLU A 297 -13.29 15.23 7.04
C GLU A 297 -12.81 16.62 7.44
N LYS A 298 -11.68 16.70 8.16
CA LYS A 298 -11.08 17.99 8.53
C LYS A 298 -10.74 18.87 7.34
N TYR A 299 -10.49 18.29 6.17
CA TYR A 299 -10.04 19.01 4.98
C TYR A 299 -11.08 19.07 3.86
N ARG A 300 -12.27 18.47 4.01
CA ARG A 300 -13.33 18.52 3.00
C ARG A 300 -13.70 19.92 2.53
N GLY A 301 -13.55 20.91 3.38
CA GLY A 301 -13.85 22.32 3.06
C GLY A 301 -12.68 23.11 2.45
N GLY A 302 -11.56 22.48 2.12
CA GLY A 302 -10.37 23.20 1.62
C GLY A 302 -9.73 24.14 2.66
N GLN A 303 -10.19 24.09 3.90
CA GLN A 303 -9.64 24.90 4.98
C GLN A 303 -8.25 24.40 5.35
N ARG A 304 -7.30 25.32 5.40
CA ARG A 304 -5.96 25.02 5.89
C ARG A 304 -6.04 24.69 7.37
N VAL A 305 -5.94 23.42 7.73
CA VAL A 305 -5.76 23.02 9.13
C VAL A 305 -4.31 23.27 9.47
N VAL A 306 -4.04 24.39 10.08
CA VAL A 306 -2.73 24.68 10.69
C VAL A 306 -2.84 24.23 12.13
N THR A 307 -2.39 23.02 12.39
CA THR A 307 -2.16 22.59 13.77
C THR A 307 -0.86 23.19 14.26
N GLY A 308 -0.88 23.83 15.42
CA GLY A 308 0.35 24.27 16.08
C GLY A 308 1.00 25.51 15.48
N LEU A 309 0.23 26.46 14.94
CA LEU A 309 0.74 27.81 14.63
C LEU A 309 1.47 28.46 15.81
N GLU A 310 1.16 28.02 17.02
CA GLU A 310 1.83 28.43 18.24
C GLU A 310 2.94 27.46 18.69
N SER A 311 3.25 26.43 17.89
CA SER A 311 4.37 25.54 18.16
C SER A 311 5.68 26.26 17.88
N VAL A 312 6.13 27.03 18.83
CA VAL A 312 7.50 27.56 18.83
C VAL A 312 8.43 26.55 19.51
N ALA A 313 9.62 26.41 18.99
CA ALA A 313 10.65 25.63 19.65
C ALA A 313 10.88 26.19 21.05
N ARG A 314 10.68 25.37 22.09
CA ARG A 314 10.93 25.77 23.50
C ARG A 314 12.17 25.06 23.98
N VAL A 315 13.05 25.84 24.59
CA VAL A 315 14.24 25.31 25.27
C VAL A 315 13.82 24.91 26.69
N ASP A 316 13.97 23.62 27.00
CA ASP A 316 13.81 23.13 28.37
C ASP A 316 14.94 23.69 29.23
N PRO A 317 14.65 24.57 30.21
CA PRO A 317 15.69 25.24 31.01
C PRO A 317 16.49 24.27 31.89
N ASP A 318 15.86 23.14 32.31
CA ASP A 318 16.51 22.15 33.19
C ASP A 318 17.47 21.24 32.41
N ARG A 319 17.23 21.07 31.13
CA ARG A 319 18.09 20.30 30.20
C ARG A 319 19.05 21.17 29.40
N CYS A 320 18.90 22.49 29.42
CA CYS A 320 19.68 23.43 28.65
C CYS A 320 21.10 23.58 29.19
N LYS A 321 22.08 23.17 28.39
CA LYS A 321 23.52 23.33 28.71
C LYS A 321 24.06 24.72 28.33
N LYS A 322 23.24 25.65 27.90
CA LYS A 322 23.61 27.02 27.44
C LYS A 322 24.73 27.03 26.38
N CYS A 323 24.79 26.03 25.52
CA CYS A 323 25.85 25.88 24.51
C CYS A 323 25.64 26.75 23.25
N GLY A 324 24.50 27.42 23.10
CA GLY A 324 24.16 28.27 21.96
C GLY A 324 23.94 27.52 20.62
N GLN A 325 23.88 26.20 20.65
CA GLN A 325 23.73 25.42 19.42
C GLN A 325 22.36 25.64 18.74
N CYS A 326 21.29 25.82 19.52
CA CYS A 326 19.96 26.12 19.01
C CYS A 326 19.93 27.44 18.20
N GLU A 327 20.64 28.47 18.65
CA GLU A 327 20.76 29.75 17.95
C GLU A 327 21.57 29.59 16.64
N ARG A 328 22.69 28.86 16.72
CA ARG A 328 23.55 28.63 15.53
C ARG A 328 22.93 27.78 14.41
N VAL A 329 21.99 26.90 14.74
CA VAL A 329 21.34 26.03 13.74
C VAL A 329 19.97 26.53 13.31
N CYS A 330 19.43 27.58 13.90
CA CYS A 330 18.13 28.14 13.56
C CYS A 330 18.22 28.95 12.26
N LEU A 331 17.74 28.38 11.16
CA LEU A 331 17.73 29.04 9.85
C LEU A 331 16.83 30.28 9.80
N TYR A 332 15.92 30.43 10.75
CA TYR A 332 14.97 31.56 10.83
C TYR A 332 15.35 32.60 11.88
N GLU A 333 16.50 32.43 12.52
CA GLU A 333 16.98 33.33 13.62
C GLU A 333 15.94 33.50 14.75
N ALA A 334 15.02 32.53 14.89
CA ALA A 334 13.93 32.60 15.85
C ALA A 334 14.31 32.11 17.26
N MET A 335 15.52 31.61 17.43
CA MET A 335 16.05 31.10 18.72
C MET A 335 17.19 31.97 19.20
N HIS A 336 17.02 32.52 20.38
CA HIS A 336 18.10 33.25 21.06
C HIS A 336 18.59 32.46 22.27
N ALA A 337 19.89 32.28 22.39
CA ALA A 337 20.46 31.68 23.57
C ALA A 337 20.32 32.67 24.76
N PRO A 338 19.91 32.18 25.96
CA PRO A 338 19.84 33.04 27.11
C PRO A 338 21.23 33.64 27.38
N ALA A 339 21.27 34.94 27.60
CA ALA A 339 22.54 35.66 27.88
C ALA A 339 23.31 34.92 28.98
N LYS A 340 24.62 34.75 28.77
CA LYS A 340 25.48 34.23 29.83
C LYS A 340 25.37 35.21 31.00
N GLN A 341 24.83 34.75 32.11
CA GLN A 341 25.00 35.50 33.36
C GLN A 341 26.49 35.54 33.66
N THR A 342 27.07 36.74 33.57
CA THR A 342 28.44 37.02 33.96
C THR A 342 28.58 36.95 35.47
#